data_59fe5267c232dd2178514b4d36b3a68e
#
_entry.id   59fe5267c232dd2178514b4d36b3a68e
#
_cell.length_a   1.000
_cell.length_b   1.000
_cell.length_c   1.000
_cell.angle_alpha   90.00
_cell.angle_beta   90.00
_cell.angle_gamma   90.00
#
_symmetry.space_group_name_H-M   'P 1'
#
loop_
_entity.id
_entity.type
_entity.pdbx_description
1 polymer ?
#
loop_
_entity_poly.entity_id
_entity_poly.type
_entity_poly.pdbx_seq_one_letter_code
_entity_poly.pdbx_strand_id
1 'polypeptide(L)'
;DSYGRGKWDTPTKIIFPQEEHNGDFGAMPAYCHEPEYIAIKWGGVHNNNPAQGLPTTLTQIILSDPATAWPLLIAEGALITQMRTGAAVGIATKYMARENSKILAIVGDGAVGRRTAQSISLVRKLSEIRVADSSPDNAKFFAREMEALLGVPVNPSGSIEQVVRGADIISVATPSRAPLILADWITPGAHINAMGADSPGKQELDPAILLKARIIADSVSQALVYGESQSAVREGLLPKEKILGHIGEVVAGTLTGRASEEEITVFDGTGLALEDAAVAYMAYNEARRATPGAYQTLSLI
;
A
#
# COMPACT_ATOMS: atom_id res chain seq x y z
N ASP A 1 7.97 13.39 -3.10
CA ASP A 1 9.07 14.28 -3.55
C ASP A 1 10.23 14.26 -2.54
N SER A 2 10.06 14.58 -1.25
CA SER A 2 11.15 14.61 -0.26
C SER A 2 11.89 13.26 -0.14
N TYR A 3 11.17 12.14 -0.24
CA TYR A 3 11.79 10.81 -0.27
C TYR A 3 12.71 10.62 -1.49
N GLY A 4 12.24 10.96 -2.68
CA GLY A 4 13.07 10.90 -3.90
C GLY A 4 14.27 11.86 -3.90
N ARG A 5 14.24 12.88 -3.05
CA ARG A 5 15.35 13.84 -2.84
C ARG A 5 16.30 13.45 -1.69
N GLY A 6 16.15 12.25 -1.13
CA GLY A 6 17.03 11.76 -0.07
C GLY A 6 16.86 12.47 1.27
N LYS A 7 15.65 12.99 1.57
CA LYS A 7 15.36 13.66 2.85
C LYS A 7 14.87 12.71 3.94
N TRP A 8 15.03 11.40 3.74
CA TRP A 8 14.54 10.38 4.65
C TRP A 8 15.53 9.24 4.83
N ASP A 9 15.74 8.84 6.06
CA ASP A 9 16.28 7.53 6.40
C ASP A 9 15.11 6.61 6.75
N THR A 10 14.92 5.60 5.93
CA THR A 10 13.86 4.58 6.12
C THR A 10 14.48 3.19 5.94
N PRO A 11 15.04 2.62 7.01
CA PRO A 11 15.60 1.28 6.94
C PRO A 11 14.53 0.24 6.64
N THR A 12 14.95 -0.89 6.11
CA THR A 12 14.07 -2.04 5.90
C THR A 12 13.37 -2.39 7.22
N LYS A 13 12.06 -2.55 7.17
CA LYS A 13 11.23 -2.93 8.32
C LYS A 13 11.69 -4.27 8.90
N ILE A 14 11.49 -4.46 10.20
CA ILE A 14 11.75 -5.72 10.88
C ILE A 14 10.40 -6.40 11.11
N ILE A 15 10.27 -7.63 10.64
CA ILE A 15 9.05 -8.44 10.83
C ILE A 15 9.40 -9.63 11.72
N PHE A 16 8.57 -9.85 12.73
CA PHE A 16 8.60 -11.01 13.63
C PHE A 16 7.41 -11.90 13.29
N PRO A 17 7.58 -12.98 12.49
CA PRO A 17 6.50 -13.92 12.22
C PRO A 17 5.97 -14.53 13.51
N GLN A 18 4.66 -14.60 13.64
CA GLN A 18 3.94 -15.18 14.76
C GLN A 18 3.04 -16.32 14.25
N GLU A 19 3.63 -17.36 13.70
CA GLU A 19 2.91 -18.45 13.01
C GLU A 19 1.87 -19.12 13.91
N GLU A 20 2.20 -19.31 15.20
CA GLU A 20 1.29 -19.87 16.19
C GLU A 20 0.02 -19.03 16.41
N HIS A 21 0.09 -17.74 16.11
CA HIS A 21 -1.01 -16.78 16.24
C HIS A 21 -1.61 -16.37 14.89
N ASN A 22 -1.20 -17.02 13.80
CA ASN A 22 -1.63 -16.67 12.43
C ASN A 22 -1.45 -15.17 12.12
N GLY A 23 -0.29 -14.64 12.45
CA GLY A 23 -0.01 -13.23 12.32
C GLY A 23 1.48 -12.90 12.23
N ASP A 24 1.74 -11.61 12.24
CA ASP A 24 3.09 -11.06 12.36
C ASP A 24 3.08 -9.80 13.23
N PHE A 25 4.27 -9.40 13.68
CA PHE A 25 4.49 -8.17 14.42
C PHE A 25 5.68 -7.43 13.80
N GLY A 26 5.59 -6.12 13.65
CA GLY A 26 6.59 -5.34 12.94
C GLY A 26 7.05 -4.08 13.65
N ALA A 27 8.33 -3.73 13.39
CA ALA A 27 8.94 -2.47 13.76
C ALA A 27 9.34 -1.71 12.49
N MET A 28 8.83 -0.50 12.33
CA MET A 28 9.00 0.32 11.12
C MET A 28 9.47 1.73 11.51
N PRO A 29 10.79 1.95 11.71
CA PRO A 29 11.33 3.27 12.01
C PRO A 29 11.55 4.11 10.75
N ALA A 30 11.43 5.45 10.89
CA ALA A 30 11.82 6.40 9.88
C ALA A 30 12.27 7.72 10.49
N TYR A 31 13.28 8.35 9.87
CA TYR A 31 13.77 9.67 10.23
C TYR A 31 13.61 10.61 9.05
N CYS A 32 12.93 11.74 9.27
CA CYS A 32 12.81 12.83 8.32
C CYS A 32 13.83 13.92 8.65
N HIS A 33 14.64 14.30 7.66
CA HIS A 33 15.65 15.34 7.83
C HIS A 33 15.08 16.76 7.71
N GLU A 34 13.90 16.93 7.05
CA GLU A 34 13.36 18.26 6.80
C GLU A 34 11.84 18.22 6.53
N PRO A 35 10.98 18.67 7.48
CA PRO A 35 11.31 19.06 8.85
C PRO A 35 11.84 17.90 9.67
N GLU A 36 12.64 18.20 10.69
CA GLU A 36 13.33 17.15 11.46
C GLU A 36 12.41 16.49 12.47
N TYR A 37 12.19 15.17 12.35
CA TYR A 37 11.48 14.31 13.30
C TYR A 37 11.79 12.83 13.04
N ILE A 38 11.60 12.02 14.07
CA ILE A 38 11.76 10.57 14.01
C ILE A 38 10.47 9.88 14.46
N ALA A 39 10.11 8.78 13.81
CA ALA A 39 8.95 8.00 14.22
C ALA A 39 9.22 6.49 14.11
N ILE A 40 8.47 5.73 14.88
CA ILE A 40 8.37 4.28 14.75
C ILE A 40 6.90 3.88 14.74
N LYS A 41 6.51 3.04 13.78
CA LYS A 41 5.30 2.26 13.88
C LYS A 41 5.63 0.89 14.48
N TRP A 42 4.89 0.52 15.51
CA TRP A 42 5.00 -0.73 16.24
C TRP A 42 3.65 -1.40 16.33
N GLY A 43 3.56 -2.65 15.90
CA GLY A 43 2.31 -3.40 15.90
C GLY A 43 2.28 -4.49 14.85
N GLY A 44 1.14 -5.14 14.65
CA GLY A 44 1.07 -6.33 13.82
C GLY A 44 -0.27 -6.55 13.12
N VAL A 45 -0.28 -7.58 12.31
CA VAL A 45 -1.43 -8.12 11.62
C VAL A 45 -1.70 -9.52 12.15
N HIS A 46 -2.90 -9.75 12.70
CA HIS A 46 -3.31 -11.03 13.25
C HIS A 46 -4.67 -11.43 12.64
N ASN A 47 -4.64 -12.43 11.77
CA ASN A 47 -5.80 -12.83 10.97
C ASN A 47 -6.95 -13.44 11.81
N ASN A 48 -6.66 -13.89 13.03
CA ASN A 48 -7.66 -14.46 13.94
C ASN A 48 -8.37 -13.40 14.83
N ASN A 49 -7.90 -12.15 14.82
CA ASN A 49 -8.47 -11.07 15.64
C ASN A 49 -9.97 -10.83 15.41
N PRO A 50 -10.50 -10.85 14.16
CA PRO A 50 -11.92 -10.63 13.93
C PRO A 50 -12.83 -11.62 14.67
N ALA A 51 -12.40 -12.86 14.88
CA ALA A 51 -13.14 -13.85 15.65
C ALA A 51 -13.28 -13.47 17.15
N GLN A 52 -12.46 -12.53 17.63
CA GLN A 52 -12.46 -12.00 18.99
C GLN A 52 -13.01 -10.56 19.06
N GLY A 53 -13.58 -10.05 17.97
CA GLY A 53 -14.07 -8.67 17.87
C GLY A 53 -12.99 -7.60 17.81
N LEU A 54 -11.75 -7.99 17.52
CA LEU A 54 -10.61 -7.07 17.38
C LEU A 54 -10.30 -6.80 15.90
N PRO A 55 -9.75 -5.62 15.54
CA PRO A 55 -9.26 -5.37 14.19
C PRO A 55 -8.11 -6.32 13.83
N THR A 56 -8.05 -6.72 12.55
CA THR A 56 -6.93 -7.55 12.03
C THR A 56 -5.59 -6.85 12.22
N THR A 57 -5.55 -5.54 12.04
CA THR A 57 -4.33 -4.72 12.20
C THR A 57 -4.45 -3.86 13.43
N LEU A 58 -3.50 -3.99 14.36
CA LEU A 58 -3.36 -3.15 15.54
C LEU A 58 -1.94 -2.62 15.61
N THR A 59 -1.80 -1.30 15.54
CA THR A 59 -0.49 -0.64 15.53
C THR A 59 -0.53 0.65 16.33
N GLN A 60 0.62 1.05 16.86
CA GLN A 60 0.87 2.35 17.45
C GLN A 60 1.98 3.06 16.68
N ILE A 61 1.90 4.38 16.63
CA ILE A 61 2.96 5.22 16.08
C ILE A 61 3.46 6.15 17.18
N ILE A 62 4.76 6.13 17.41
CA ILE A 62 5.44 7.06 18.31
C ILE A 62 6.23 8.03 17.44
N LEU A 63 5.95 9.32 17.59
CA LEU A 63 6.70 10.42 17.00
C LEU A 63 7.55 11.07 18.09
N SER A 64 8.81 11.33 17.81
CA SER A 64 9.75 11.91 18.75
C SER A 64 10.55 13.07 18.16
N ASP A 65 10.99 13.97 19.01
CA ASP A 65 11.98 14.98 18.71
C ASP A 65 13.37 14.34 18.66
N PRO A 66 14.06 14.36 17.53
CA PRO A 66 15.37 13.70 17.42
C PRO A 66 16.48 14.35 18.24
N ALA A 67 16.36 15.65 18.59
CA ALA A 67 17.35 16.35 19.37
C ALA A 67 17.35 15.96 20.86
N THR A 68 16.16 15.59 21.38
CA THR A 68 15.94 15.36 22.81
C THR A 68 15.43 13.95 23.14
N ALA A 69 15.02 13.19 22.10
CA ALA A 69 14.26 11.97 22.22
C ALA A 69 12.89 12.12 22.91
N TRP A 70 12.41 13.35 23.12
CA TRP A 70 11.12 13.60 23.75
C TRP A 70 9.99 13.08 22.86
N PRO A 71 9.06 12.26 23.39
CA PRO A 71 7.90 11.81 22.62
C PRO A 71 6.92 12.96 22.39
N LEU A 72 6.65 13.27 21.12
CA LEU A 72 5.76 14.34 20.67
C LEU A 72 4.32 13.84 20.53
N LEU A 73 4.16 12.57 20.09
CA LEU A 73 2.86 11.95 19.85
C LEU A 73 2.96 10.44 20.05
N ILE A 74 1.93 9.87 20.69
CA ILE A 74 1.62 8.45 20.62
C ILE A 74 0.20 8.36 20.04
N ALA A 75 0.06 7.71 18.90
CA ALA A 75 -1.21 7.62 18.17
C ALA A 75 -1.59 6.17 17.85
N GLU A 76 -2.89 5.92 17.74
CA GLU A 76 -3.40 4.73 17.10
C GLU A 76 -3.00 4.75 15.61
N GLY A 77 -2.42 3.67 15.12
CA GLY A 77 -1.80 3.63 13.81
C GLY A 77 -2.58 2.90 12.72
N ALA A 78 -3.68 2.19 13.04
CA ALA A 78 -4.37 1.38 12.02
C ALA A 78 -5.05 2.26 10.96
N LEU A 79 -5.73 3.34 11.38
CA LEU A 79 -6.33 4.29 10.43
C LEU A 79 -5.26 5.00 9.60
N ILE A 80 -4.17 5.43 10.23
CA ILE A 80 -3.03 6.05 9.54
C ILE A 80 -2.47 5.08 8.49
N THR A 81 -2.24 3.81 8.87
CA THR A 81 -1.76 2.77 7.97
C THR A 81 -2.67 2.57 6.76
N GLN A 82 -3.99 2.51 6.96
CA GLN A 82 -4.94 2.37 5.86
C GLN A 82 -4.88 3.57 4.90
N MET A 83 -4.91 4.78 5.44
CA MET A 83 -4.94 6.01 4.64
C MET A 83 -3.65 6.23 3.87
N ARG A 84 -2.47 6.04 4.52
CA ARG A 84 -1.17 6.22 3.86
C ARG A 84 -0.93 5.17 2.77
N THR A 85 -1.41 3.92 2.98
CA THR A 85 -1.30 2.86 1.97
C THR A 85 -2.16 3.20 0.75
N GLY A 86 -3.41 3.63 0.96
CA GLY A 86 -4.24 4.12 -0.15
C GLY A 86 -3.62 5.31 -0.88
N ALA A 87 -3.01 6.26 -0.15
CA ALA A 87 -2.35 7.42 -0.74
C ALA A 87 -1.13 7.01 -1.58
N ALA A 88 -0.31 6.06 -1.13
CA ALA A 88 0.81 5.52 -1.90
C ALA A 88 0.35 4.92 -3.23
N VAL A 89 -0.72 4.13 -3.20
CA VAL A 89 -1.37 3.57 -4.40
C VAL A 89 -1.89 4.68 -5.32
N GLY A 90 -2.54 5.71 -4.76
CA GLY A 90 -2.99 6.87 -5.53
C GLY A 90 -1.84 7.60 -6.23
N ILE A 91 -0.71 7.78 -5.54
CA ILE A 91 0.51 8.38 -6.10
C ILE A 91 1.08 7.48 -7.21
N ALA A 92 1.26 6.19 -6.96
CA ALA A 92 1.75 5.25 -7.97
C ALA A 92 0.86 5.26 -9.22
N THR A 93 -0.45 5.18 -9.05
CA THR A 93 -1.43 5.26 -10.14
C THR A 93 -1.33 6.57 -10.91
N LYS A 94 -1.15 7.71 -10.21
CA LYS A 94 -1.01 9.02 -10.85
C LYS A 94 0.15 9.06 -11.84
N TYR A 95 1.28 8.46 -11.50
CA TYR A 95 2.52 8.55 -12.28
C TYR A 95 2.76 7.34 -13.20
N MET A 96 2.10 6.20 -12.94
CA MET A 96 2.39 4.95 -13.65
C MET A 96 1.22 4.41 -14.48
N ALA A 97 -0.04 4.78 -14.17
CA ALA A 97 -1.18 4.42 -15.00
C ALA A 97 -1.34 5.40 -16.18
N ARG A 98 -1.95 4.94 -17.28
CA ARG A 98 -2.35 5.81 -18.38
C ARG A 98 -3.32 6.89 -17.89
N GLU A 99 -3.24 8.09 -18.44
CA GLU A 99 -4.13 9.20 -18.05
C GLU A 99 -5.60 8.91 -18.35
N ASN A 100 -5.86 8.20 -19.43
CA ASN A 100 -7.21 7.83 -19.89
C ASN A 100 -7.76 6.55 -19.25
N SER A 101 -7.11 5.99 -18.23
CA SER A 101 -7.59 4.83 -17.48
C SER A 101 -8.95 5.09 -16.84
N LYS A 102 -9.92 4.17 -17.04
CA LYS A 102 -11.32 4.33 -16.62
C LYS A 102 -11.87 3.16 -15.81
N ILE A 103 -11.31 1.97 -15.96
CA ILE A 103 -11.79 0.75 -15.33
C ILE A 103 -10.80 0.32 -14.25
N LEU A 104 -11.28 0.29 -13.00
CA LEU A 104 -10.51 -0.16 -11.85
C LEU A 104 -10.99 -1.54 -11.39
N ALA A 105 -10.06 -2.49 -11.29
CA ALA A 105 -10.26 -3.78 -10.65
C ALA A 105 -9.69 -3.75 -9.22
N ILE A 106 -10.49 -4.15 -8.23
CA ILE A 106 -10.07 -4.34 -6.83
C ILE A 106 -10.14 -5.84 -6.52
N VAL A 107 -9.02 -6.41 -6.09
CA VAL A 107 -8.93 -7.77 -5.58
C VAL A 107 -8.52 -7.72 -4.12
N GLY A 108 -9.46 -8.07 -3.24
CA GLY A 108 -9.38 -7.84 -1.80
C GLY A 108 -10.06 -6.53 -1.37
N ASP A 109 -11.23 -6.65 -0.77
CA ASP A 109 -12.12 -5.56 -0.41
C ASP A 109 -11.95 -5.06 1.04
N GLY A 110 -10.84 -5.41 1.66
CA GLY A 110 -10.48 -4.99 3.01
C GLY A 110 -10.27 -3.48 3.15
N ALA A 111 -9.72 -3.07 4.28
CA ALA A 111 -9.47 -1.67 4.59
C ALA A 111 -8.55 -1.00 3.54
N VAL A 112 -7.51 -1.71 3.07
CA VAL A 112 -6.61 -1.21 2.01
C VAL A 112 -7.36 -1.06 0.70
N GLY A 113 -8.16 -2.05 0.28
CA GLY A 113 -8.97 -1.98 -0.96
C GLY A 113 -9.89 -0.76 -0.99
N ARG A 114 -10.56 -0.45 0.15
CA ARG A 114 -11.41 0.74 0.28
C ARG A 114 -10.63 2.05 0.06
N ARG A 115 -9.50 2.19 0.74
CA ARG A 115 -8.67 3.41 0.63
C ARG A 115 -8.02 3.54 -0.75
N THR A 116 -7.69 2.43 -1.37
CA THR A 116 -7.20 2.36 -2.75
C THR A 116 -8.24 2.87 -3.75
N ALA A 117 -9.49 2.38 -3.66
CA ALA A 117 -10.57 2.85 -4.52
C ALA A 117 -10.78 4.37 -4.38
N GLN A 118 -10.79 4.89 -3.15
CA GLN A 118 -10.89 6.32 -2.87
C GLN A 118 -9.73 7.11 -3.50
N SER A 119 -8.49 6.69 -3.26
CA SER A 119 -7.30 7.42 -3.72
C SER A 119 -7.14 7.41 -5.23
N ILE A 120 -7.46 6.29 -5.90
CA ILE A 120 -7.41 6.20 -7.36
C ILE A 120 -8.50 7.09 -7.98
N SER A 121 -9.68 7.16 -7.39
CA SER A 121 -10.77 8.05 -7.86
C SER A 121 -10.41 9.54 -7.79
N LEU A 122 -9.46 9.93 -6.93
CA LEU A 122 -8.95 11.31 -6.87
C LEU A 122 -7.99 11.64 -8.02
N VAL A 123 -7.36 10.65 -8.63
CA VAL A 123 -6.32 10.84 -9.65
C VAL A 123 -6.73 10.35 -11.04
N ARG A 124 -7.82 9.61 -11.15
CA ARG A 124 -8.40 9.13 -12.43
C ARG A 124 -9.92 9.30 -12.48
N LYS A 125 -10.44 9.66 -13.62
CA LYS A 125 -11.88 9.71 -13.88
C LYS A 125 -12.39 8.30 -14.20
N LEU A 126 -12.72 7.53 -13.17
CA LEU A 126 -13.22 6.18 -13.34
C LEU A 126 -14.64 6.19 -13.88
N SER A 127 -14.95 5.25 -14.78
CA SER A 127 -16.29 4.96 -15.27
C SER A 127 -16.89 3.71 -14.62
N GLU A 128 -16.04 2.83 -14.10
CA GLU A 128 -16.41 1.56 -13.49
C GLU A 128 -15.36 1.12 -12.47
N ILE A 129 -15.82 0.57 -11.35
CA ILE A 129 -15.01 -0.19 -10.42
C ILE A 129 -15.57 -1.63 -10.38
N ARG A 130 -14.71 -2.61 -10.45
CA ARG A 130 -15.04 -4.02 -10.28
C ARG A 130 -14.34 -4.55 -9.04
N VAL A 131 -15.02 -5.39 -8.27
CA VAL A 131 -14.44 -5.92 -7.02
C VAL A 131 -14.65 -7.42 -6.90
N ALA A 132 -13.59 -8.13 -6.49
CA ALA A 132 -13.63 -9.52 -6.08
C ALA A 132 -13.01 -9.70 -4.70
N ASP A 133 -13.65 -10.54 -3.90
CA ASP A 133 -13.15 -10.99 -2.61
C ASP A 133 -13.51 -12.46 -2.41
N SER A 134 -12.84 -13.14 -1.48
CA SER A 134 -13.16 -14.52 -1.07
C SER A 134 -14.56 -14.65 -0.47
N SER A 135 -15.09 -13.57 0.09
CA SER A 135 -16.47 -13.46 0.60
C SER A 135 -17.35 -12.67 -0.38
N PRO A 136 -18.28 -13.30 -1.09
CA PRO A 136 -19.20 -12.59 -1.99
C PRO A 136 -20.05 -11.52 -1.28
N ASP A 137 -20.35 -11.71 -0.01
CA ASP A 137 -21.16 -10.74 0.74
C ASP A 137 -20.36 -9.51 1.13
N ASN A 138 -19.07 -9.66 1.44
CA ASN A 138 -18.16 -8.54 1.63
C ASN A 138 -18.01 -7.73 0.33
N ALA A 139 -17.82 -8.40 -0.81
CA ALA A 139 -17.73 -7.74 -2.10
C ALA A 139 -19.00 -6.93 -2.44
N LYS A 140 -20.19 -7.45 -2.13
CA LYS A 140 -21.47 -6.72 -2.27
C LYS A 140 -21.58 -5.53 -1.31
N PHE A 141 -21.09 -5.69 -0.08
CA PHE A 141 -21.09 -4.61 0.90
C PHE A 141 -20.14 -3.48 0.45
N PHE A 142 -18.92 -3.84 0.07
CA PHE A 142 -17.94 -2.91 -0.50
C PHE A 142 -18.52 -2.16 -1.70
N ALA A 143 -19.18 -2.87 -2.62
CA ALA A 143 -19.75 -2.26 -3.82
C ALA A 143 -20.76 -1.16 -3.45
N ARG A 144 -21.70 -1.44 -2.56
CA ARG A 144 -22.71 -0.46 -2.10
C ARG A 144 -22.06 0.75 -1.41
N GLU A 145 -21.10 0.49 -0.53
CA GLU A 145 -20.39 1.53 0.22
C GLU A 145 -19.61 2.47 -0.73
N MET A 146 -18.81 1.88 -1.63
CA MET A 146 -17.96 2.66 -2.53
C MET A 146 -18.75 3.35 -3.63
N GLU A 147 -19.82 2.74 -4.16
CA GLU A 147 -20.70 3.41 -5.13
C GLU A 147 -21.37 4.63 -4.50
N ALA A 148 -21.89 4.52 -3.28
CA ALA A 148 -22.47 5.65 -2.57
C ALA A 148 -21.46 6.77 -2.28
N LEU A 149 -20.22 6.40 -1.96
CA LEU A 149 -19.16 7.36 -1.61
C LEU A 149 -18.57 8.06 -2.83
N LEU A 150 -18.32 7.31 -3.92
CA LEU A 150 -17.54 7.77 -5.07
C LEU A 150 -18.40 8.23 -6.24
N GLY A 151 -19.67 7.85 -6.27
CA GLY A 151 -20.58 8.17 -7.39
C GLY A 151 -20.21 7.46 -8.70
N VAL A 152 -19.48 6.34 -8.61
CA VAL A 152 -19.03 5.52 -9.75
C VAL A 152 -19.65 4.14 -9.59
N PRO A 153 -20.22 3.52 -10.66
CA PRO A 153 -20.73 2.16 -10.60
C PRO A 153 -19.68 1.17 -10.06
N VAL A 154 -20.07 0.34 -9.07
CA VAL A 154 -19.19 -0.67 -8.47
C VAL A 154 -19.84 -2.05 -8.62
N ASN A 155 -19.23 -2.91 -9.42
CA ASN A 155 -19.71 -4.22 -9.81
C ASN A 155 -18.99 -5.35 -9.05
N PRO A 156 -19.62 -6.02 -8.08
CA PRO A 156 -19.04 -7.18 -7.42
C PRO A 156 -19.10 -8.43 -8.30
N SER A 157 -18.05 -9.24 -8.28
CA SER A 157 -17.99 -10.53 -8.96
C SER A 157 -17.39 -11.61 -8.06
N GLY A 158 -17.84 -12.85 -8.23
CA GLY A 158 -17.23 -14.03 -7.60
C GLY A 158 -15.99 -14.54 -8.34
N SER A 159 -15.58 -13.91 -9.45
CA SER A 159 -14.44 -14.31 -10.27
C SER A 159 -13.43 -13.20 -10.37
N ILE A 160 -12.20 -13.45 -9.91
CA ILE A 160 -11.07 -12.53 -10.05
C ILE A 160 -10.79 -12.27 -11.55
N GLU A 161 -10.85 -13.31 -12.38
CA GLU A 161 -10.65 -13.19 -13.82
C GLU A 161 -11.62 -12.18 -14.45
N GLN A 162 -12.91 -12.27 -14.11
CA GLN A 162 -13.93 -11.34 -14.66
C GLN A 162 -13.68 -9.89 -14.23
N VAL A 163 -13.16 -9.69 -13.02
CA VAL A 163 -12.84 -8.36 -12.50
C VAL A 163 -11.62 -7.79 -13.20
N VAL A 164 -10.59 -8.60 -13.43
CA VAL A 164 -9.27 -8.18 -13.95
C VAL A 164 -9.26 -8.01 -15.47
N ARG A 165 -9.92 -8.90 -16.23
CA ARG A 165 -9.88 -8.82 -17.70
C ARG A 165 -10.42 -7.49 -18.22
N GLY A 166 -9.59 -6.80 -19.00
CA GLY A 166 -9.93 -5.51 -19.59
C GLY A 166 -9.92 -4.33 -18.62
N ALA A 167 -9.43 -4.51 -17.38
CA ALA A 167 -9.21 -3.39 -16.47
C ALA A 167 -7.97 -2.59 -16.87
N ASP A 168 -8.06 -1.26 -16.75
CA ASP A 168 -6.92 -0.35 -16.98
C ASP A 168 -6.00 -0.30 -15.77
N ILE A 169 -6.60 -0.37 -14.57
CA ILE A 169 -5.91 -0.33 -13.29
C ILE A 169 -6.37 -1.54 -12.49
N ILE A 170 -5.43 -2.28 -11.93
CA ILE A 170 -5.68 -3.42 -11.05
C ILE A 170 -5.01 -3.12 -9.72
N SER A 171 -5.75 -3.21 -8.63
CA SER A 171 -5.18 -3.12 -7.29
C SER A 171 -5.49 -4.40 -6.54
N VAL A 172 -4.46 -5.06 -6.07
CA VAL A 172 -4.57 -6.32 -5.32
C VAL A 172 -3.95 -6.14 -3.94
N ALA A 173 -4.71 -6.52 -2.91
CA ALA A 173 -4.31 -6.37 -1.51
C ALA A 173 -4.94 -7.51 -0.68
N THR A 174 -4.36 -8.70 -0.79
CA THR A 174 -4.83 -9.91 -0.11
C THR A 174 -3.73 -10.56 0.73
N PRO A 175 -4.05 -11.47 1.65
CA PRO A 175 -3.05 -12.25 2.38
C PRO A 175 -2.51 -13.45 1.59
N SER A 176 -2.72 -13.54 0.28
CA SER A 176 -2.39 -14.71 -0.53
C SER A 176 -0.90 -15.05 -0.49
N ARG A 177 -0.62 -16.33 -0.56
CA ARG A 177 0.74 -16.91 -0.69
C ARG A 177 0.93 -17.62 -2.03
N ALA A 178 0.00 -17.43 -2.96
CA ALA A 178 0.04 -18.01 -4.31
C ALA A 178 -0.59 -17.02 -5.30
N PRO A 179 -0.18 -17.05 -6.58
CA PRO A 179 -0.74 -16.16 -7.60
C PRO A 179 -2.28 -16.24 -7.68
N LEU A 180 -2.92 -15.08 -7.64
CA LEU A 180 -4.35 -14.90 -7.83
C LEU A 180 -4.66 -14.29 -9.20
N ILE A 181 -3.72 -13.50 -9.74
CA ILE A 181 -3.85 -12.81 -11.02
C ILE A 181 -2.89 -13.45 -12.02
N LEU A 182 -3.44 -13.98 -13.11
CA LEU A 182 -2.66 -14.67 -14.13
C LEU A 182 -2.26 -13.73 -15.28
N ALA A 183 -1.12 -14.02 -15.90
CA ALA A 183 -0.53 -13.14 -16.91
C ALA A 183 -1.39 -12.99 -18.19
N ASP A 184 -2.15 -14.00 -18.57
CA ASP A 184 -3.02 -13.98 -19.75
C ASP A 184 -4.32 -13.18 -19.55
N TRP A 185 -4.59 -12.71 -18.34
CA TRP A 185 -5.71 -11.79 -18.05
C TRP A 185 -5.33 -10.32 -18.23
N ILE A 186 -4.02 -10.01 -18.27
CA ILE A 186 -3.52 -8.64 -18.29
C ILE A 186 -3.46 -8.10 -19.72
N THR A 187 -4.11 -6.99 -19.95
CA THR A 187 -4.06 -6.30 -21.24
C THR A 187 -2.86 -5.36 -21.34
N PRO A 188 -2.29 -5.17 -22.54
CA PRO A 188 -1.27 -4.14 -22.74
C PRO A 188 -1.73 -2.78 -22.23
N GLY A 189 -0.82 -2.04 -21.60
CA GLY A 189 -1.09 -0.74 -21.01
C GLY A 189 -1.70 -0.75 -19.62
N ALA A 190 -2.02 -1.91 -19.04
CA ALA A 190 -2.52 -1.99 -17.67
C ALA A 190 -1.49 -1.51 -16.64
N HIS A 191 -1.99 -0.96 -15.53
CA HIS A 191 -1.23 -0.63 -14.34
C HIS A 191 -1.67 -1.52 -13.18
N ILE A 192 -0.72 -2.11 -12.47
CA ILE A 192 -0.99 -3.01 -11.35
C ILE A 192 -0.37 -2.45 -10.07
N ASN A 193 -1.18 -2.25 -9.03
CA ASN A 193 -0.73 -1.97 -7.67
C ASN A 193 -0.76 -3.29 -6.89
N ALA A 194 0.41 -3.88 -6.62
CA ALA A 194 0.59 -5.09 -5.84
C ALA A 194 0.90 -4.70 -4.39
N MET A 195 -0.07 -4.83 -3.50
CA MET A 195 -0.01 -4.28 -2.14
C MET A 195 -0.15 -5.34 -1.04
N GLY A 196 -0.50 -6.57 -1.39
CA GLY A 196 -0.72 -7.63 -0.39
C GLY A 196 0.55 -8.37 0.00
N ALA A 197 1.54 -8.42 -0.89
CA ALA A 197 2.85 -9.00 -0.59
C ALA A 197 3.70 -7.98 0.21
N ASP A 198 3.64 -8.03 1.53
CA ASP A 198 4.32 -7.13 2.47
C ASP A 198 5.13 -7.85 3.54
N SER A 199 5.23 -9.18 3.44
CA SER A 199 5.96 -10.07 4.36
C SER A 199 6.46 -11.34 3.64
N PRO A 200 7.36 -12.13 4.27
CA PRO A 200 7.96 -13.28 3.60
C PRO A 200 6.94 -14.32 3.10
N GLY A 201 7.11 -14.75 1.86
CA GLY A 201 6.34 -15.83 1.24
C GLY A 201 4.94 -15.45 0.77
N LYS A 202 4.53 -14.19 0.85
CA LYS A 202 3.30 -13.72 0.20
C LYS A 202 3.53 -13.52 -1.31
N GLN A 203 2.49 -13.76 -2.09
CA GLN A 203 2.50 -13.61 -3.54
C GLN A 203 1.06 -13.50 -4.06
N GLU A 204 0.81 -12.59 -4.98
CA GLU A 204 -0.51 -12.34 -5.56
C GLU A 204 -0.52 -12.41 -7.09
N LEU A 205 0.62 -12.13 -7.74
CA LEU A 205 0.75 -12.09 -9.20
C LEU A 205 1.48 -13.32 -9.74
N ASP A 206 1.07 -13.76 -10.92
CA ASP A 206 1.87 -14.66 -11.74
C ASP A 206 3.22 -14.00 -12.06
N PRO A 207 4.37 -14.64 -11.78
CA PRO A 207 5.70 -14.12 -12.11
C PRO A 207 5.87 -13.70 -13.58
N ALA A 208 5.13 -14.32 -14.50
CA ALA A 208 5.15 -13.95 -15.91
C ALA A 208 4.66 -12.52 -16.17
N ILE A 209 3.89 -11.90 -15.26
CA ILE A 209 3.54 -10.48 -15.32
C ILE A 209 4.78 -9.63 -15.06
N LEU A 210 5.54 -9.96 -14.00
CA LEU A 210 6.72 -9.21 -13.58
C LEU A 210 7.81 -9.22 -14.67
N LEU A 211 7.95 -10.34 -15.38
CA LEU A 211 8.91 -10.47 -16.50
C LEU A 211 8.64 -9.45 -17.62
N LYS A 212 7.38 -9.14 -17.88
CA LYS A 212 6.95 -8.24 -18.97
C LYS A 212 6.79 -6.79 -18.52
N ALA A 213 6.57 -6.56 -17.22
CA ALA A 213 6.23 -5.26 -16.69
C ALA A 213 7.44 -4.35 -16.46
N ARG A 214 7.19 -3.05 -16.43
CA ARG A 214 8.04 -2.06 -15.77
C ARG A 214 7.72 -2.08 -14.28
N ILE A 215 8.70 -2.41 -13.44
CA ILE A 215 8.50 -2.54 -12.00
C ILE A 215 9.14 -1.35 -11.29
N ILE A 216 8.33 -0.66 -10.50
CA ILE A 216 8.74 0.40 -9.57
C ILE A 216 8.27 -0.04 -8.19
N ALA A 217 9.14 0.02 -7.20
CA ALA A 217 8.80 -0.34 -5.83
C ALA A 217 8.51 0.91 -4.97
N ASP A 218 7.99 0.73 -3.77
CA ASP A 218 8.09 1.74 -2.72
C ASP A 218 9.50 1.78 -2.14
N SER A 219 10.14 0.60 -1.95
CA SER A 219 11.55 0.42 -1.60
C SER A 219 12.11 -0.80 -2.32
N VAL A 220 13.17 -0.62 -3.10
CA VAL A 220 13.82 -1.74 -3.82
C VAL A 220 14.32 -2.81 -2.84
N SER A 221 14.94 -2.40 -1.73
CA SER A 221 15.44 -3.36 -0.72
C SER A 221 14.32 -4.16 -0.05
N GLN A 222 13.17 -3.54 0.23
CA GLN A 222 12.02 -4.25 0.80
C GLN A 222 11.30 -5.13 -0.22
N ALA A 223 11.15 -4.67 -1.46
CA ALA A 223 10.53 -5.46 -2.54
C ALA A 223 11.26 -6.79 -2.76
N LEU A 224 12.59 -6.78 -2.67
CA LEU A 224 13.42 -7.99 -2.81
C LEU A 224 13.22 -9.03 -1.70
N VAL A 225 12.73 -8.63 -0.52
CA VAL A 225 12.62 -9.48 0.67
C VAL A 225 11.18 -9.77 1.06
N TYR A 226 10.29 -8.80 0.86
CA TYR A 226 8.91 -8.83 1.34
C TYR A 226 7.87 -8.58 0.26
N GLY A 227 8.25 -7.93 -0.88
CA GLY A 227 7.33 -7.51 -1.92
C GLY A 227 6.92 -8.61 -2.88
N GLU A 228 6.12 -8.25 -3.85
CA GLU A 228 5.62 -9.17 -4.88
C GLU A 228 6.74 -9.81 -5.70
N SER A 229 7.85 -9.08 -5.86
CA SER A 229 9.02 -9.53 -6.62
C SER A 229 9.88 -10.59 -5.89
N GLN A 230 9.72 -10.77 -4.57
CA GLN A 230 10.61 -11.58 -3.73
C GLN A 230 10.79 -13.03 -4.20
N SER A 231 9.69 -13.71 -4.53
CA SER A 231 9.74 -15.12 -4.94
C SER A 231 10.40 -15.29 -6.29
N ALA A 232 10.02 -14.47 -7.28
CA ALA A 232 10.58 -14.53 -8.62
C ALA A 232 12.10 -14.21 -8.65
N VAL A 233 12.56 -13.28 -7.80
CA VAL A 233 14.00 -12.98 -7.66
C VAL A 233 14.73 -14.11 -6.97
N ARG A 234 14.21 -14.64 -5.86
CA ARG A 234 14.81 -15.75 -5.11
C ARG A 234 14.95 -17.02 -5.97
N GLU A 235 13.99 -17.28 -6.84
CA GLU A 235 13.98 -18.44 -7.75
C GLU A 235 14.81 -18.22 -9.03
N GLY A 236 15.41 -17.04 -9.19
CA GLY A 236 16.21 -16.70 -10.36
C GLY A 236 15.41 -16.45 -11.64
N LEU A 237 14.09 -16.32 -11.54
CA LEU A 237 13.20 -16.03 -12.65
C LEU A 237 13.25 -14.55 -13.04
N LEU A 238 13.38 -13.66 -12.05
CA LEU A 238 13.41 -12.20 -12.23
C LEU A 238 14.78 -11.65 -11.82
N PRO A 239 15.54 -11.02 -12.72
CA PRO A 239 16.75 -10.28 -12.34
C PRO A 239 16.35 -9.11 -11.40
N LYS A 240 17.12 -8.90 -10.32
CA LYS A 240 16.83 -7.82 -9.36
C LYS A 240 16.84 -6.42 -9.99
N GLU A 241 17.64 -6.24 -11.04
CA GLU A 241 17.77 -4.99 -11.83
C GLU A 241 16.47 -4.68 -12.61
N LYS A 242 15.54 -5.63 -12.70
CA LYS A 242 14.22 -5.42 -13.29
C LYS A 242 13.35 -4.49 -12.44
N ILE A 243 13.63 -4.38 -11.14
CA ILE A 243 13.06 -3.36 -10.25
C ILE A 243 13.90 -2.09 -10.46
N LEU A 244 13.36 -1.15 -11.22
CA LEU A 244 14.11 -0.02 -11.78
C LEU A 244 14.45 1.06 -10.75
N GLY A 245 13.73 1.13 -9.66
CA GLY A 245 13.89 2.12 -8.61
C GLY A 245 12.65 2.25 -7.75
N HIS A 246 12.52 3.36 -7.03
CA HIS A 246 11.39 3.57 -6.14
C HIS A 246 10.51 4.76 -6.55
N ILE A 247 9.25 4.73 -6.08
CA ILE A 247 8.23 5.72 -6.47
C ILE A 247 8.62 7.18 -6.13
N GLY A 248 9.45 7.39 -5.12
CA GLY A 248 9.95 8.71 -4.78
C GLY A 248 10.80 9.32 -5.90
N GLU A 249 11.60 8.51 -6.61
CA GLU A 249 12.39 8.95 -7.77
C GLU A 249 11.49 9.32 -8.95
N VAL A 250 10.39 8.57 -9.14
CA VAL A 250 9.39 8.88 -10.16
C VAL A 250 8.72 10.21 -9.86
N VAL A 251 8.32 10.44 -8.62
CA VAL A 251 7.71 11.71 -8.18
C VAL A 251 8.68 12.88 -8.27
N ALA A 252 9.97 12.65 -7.99
CA ALA A 252 11.04 13.66 -8.13
C ALA A 252 11.43 13.93 -9.58
N GLY A 253 10.97 13.12 -10.55
CA GLY A 253 11.27 13.25 -11.97
C GLY A 253 12.63 12.70 -12.40
N THR A 254 13.32 11.96 -11.53
CA THR A 254 14.61 11.33 -11.82
C THR A 254 14.48 9.93 -12.44
N LEU A 255 13.30 9.34 -12.35
CA LEU A 255 12.95 8.05 -12.95
C LEU A 255 11.61 8.15 -13.69
N THR A 256 11.52 7.53 -14.86
CA THR A 256 10.26 7.47 -15.64
C THR A 256 9.34 6.38 -15.10
N GLY A 257 8.13 6.74 -14.70
CA GLY A 257 7.13 5.80 -14.17
C GLY A 257 6.49 4.91 -15.24
N ARG A 258 6.18 5.47 -16.41
CA ARG A 258 5.65 4.78 -17.62
C ARG A 258 6.35 5.31 -18.85
N ALA A 259 6.80 4.43 -19.74
CA ALA A 259 7.55 4.80 -20.94
C ALA A 259 6.69 4.72 -22.22
N SER A 260 5.62 3.92 -22.25
CA SER A 260 4.69 3.84 -23.41
C SER A 260 3.25 3.49 -23.00
N GLU A 261 2.31 3.70 -23.91
CA GLU A 261 0.89 3.39 -23.67
C GLU A 261 0.60 1.89 -23.57
N GLU A 262 1.37 1.04 -24.26
CA GLU A 262 1.22 -0.42 -24.22
C GLU A 262 1.97 -1.08 -23.06
N GLU A 263 2.86 -0.36 -22.40
CA GLU A 263 3.67 -0.92 -21.32
C GLU A 263 2.80 -1.34 -20.13
N ILE A 264 2.97 -2.56 -19.62
CA ILE A 264 2.41 -2.99 -18.33
C ILE A 264 3.32 -2.42 -17.25
N THR A 265 2.73 -1.74 -16.26
CA THR A 265 3.47 -1.20 -15.12
C THR A 265 3.02 -1.87 -13.83
N VAL A 266 3.96 -2.18 -12.95
CA VAL A 266 3.70 -2.74 -11.62
C VAL A 266 4.31 -1.82 -10.56
N PHE A 267 3.49 -1.40 -9.62
CA PHE A 267 3.92 -0.82 -8.35
C PHE A 267 3.98 -1.92 -7.30
N ASP A 268 5.19 -2.27 -6.85
CA ASP A 268 5.44 -3.27 -5.82
C ASP A 268 5.53 -2.56 -4.46
N GLY A 269 4.42 -2.53 -3.75
CA GLY A 269 4.24 -1.75 -2.52
C GLY A 269 4.26 -2.62 -1.27
N THR A 270 5.28 -2.45 -0.46
CA THR A 270 5.47 -3.21 0.79
C THR A 270 5.08 -2.41 2.04
N GLY A 271 4.88 -1.11 1.89
CA GLY A 271 4.63 -0.14 2.97
C GLY A 271 5.91 0.36 3.64
N LEU A 272 6.06 1.69 3.65
CA LEU A 272 7.22 2.37 4.21
C LEU A 272 6.89 3.07 5.52
N ALA A 273 7.84 3.02 6.45
CA ALA A 273 7.75 3.73 7.73
C ALA A 273 7.62 5.25 7.55
N LEU A 274 8.26 5.81 6.51
CA LEU A 274 8.18 7.25 6.24
C LEU A 274 6.75 7.73 5.95
N GLU A 275 5.90 6.88 5.36
CA GLU A 275 4.50 7.20 5.08
C GLU A 275 3.70 7.35 6.39
N ASP A 276 3.92 6.41 7.32
CA ASP A 276 3.31 6.43 8.65
C ASP A 276 3.81 7.66 9.44
N ALA A 277 5.13 7.94 9.38
CA ALA A 277 5.76 9.07 10.05
C ALA A 277 5.25 10.41 9.53
N ALA A 278 5.11 10.57 8.21
CA ALA A 278 4.61 11.80 7.59
C ALA A 278 3.17 12.10 8.03
N VAL A 279 2.29 11.10 8.02
CA VAL A 279 0.89 11.29 8.46
C VAL A 279 0.80 11.53 9.96
N ALA A 280 1.61 10.85 10.77
CA ALA A 280 1.67 11.10 12.22
C ALA A 280 2.15 12.52 12.53
N TYR A 281 3.14 13.05 11.79
CA TYR A 281 3.60 14.42 11.94
C TYR A 281 2.52 15.45 11.54
N MET A 282 1.76 15.18 10.48
CA MET A 282 0.60 16.00 10.12
C MET A 282 -0.46 16.00 11.23
N ALA A 283 -0.80 14.81 11.74
CA ALA A 283 -1.76 14.64 12.82
C ALA A 283 -1.32 15.39 14.10
N TYR A 284 -0.03 15.30 14.44
CA TYR A 284 0.54 16.06 15.57
C TYR A 284 0.38 17.57 15.40
N ASN A 285 0.69 18.09 14.22
CA ASN A 285 0.55 19.53 13.96
C ASN A 285 -0.91 19.99 13.99
N GLU A 286 -1.84 19.19 13.47
CA GLU A 286 -3.27 19.50 13.52
C GLU A 286 -3.83 19.41 14.97
N ALA A 287 -3.41 18.39 15.73
CA ALA A 287 -3.80 18.25 17.14
C ALA A 287 -3.39 19.49 17.96
N ARG A 288 -2.19 20.02 17.74
CA ARG A 288 -1.73 21.24 18.42
C ARG A 288 -2.53 22.50 18.10
N ARG A 289 -3.22 22.53 16.97
CA ARG A 289 -4.11 23.61 16.53
C ARG A 289 -5.56 23.37 16.94
N ALA A 290 -5.90 22.13 17.28
CA ALA A 290 -7.27 21.76 17.62
C ALA A 290 -7.71 22.31 18.98
N THR A 291 -9.02 22.33 19.19
CA THR A 291 -9.62 22.70 20.48
C THR A 291 -9.17 21.70 21.58
N PRO A 292 -8.90 22.21 22.82
CA PRO A 292 -8.61 21.34 23.95
C PRO A 292 -9.65 20.21 24.11
N GLY A 293 -9.19 18.98 24.28
CA GLY A 293 -10.04 17.79 24.36
C GLY A 293 -10.02 16.87 23.14
N ALA A 294 -9.45 17.32 22.02
CA ALA A 294 -9.24 16.48 20.85
C ALA A 294 -8.12 15.45 21.05
N TYR A 295 -7.31 15.60 22.08
CA TYR A 295 -6.21 14.71 22.48
C TYR A 295 -6.01 14.75 23.99
N GLN A 296 -5.28 13.77 24.51
CA GLN A 296 -4.85 13.74 25.91
C GLN A 296 -3.38 14.13 26.02
N THR A 297 -3.05 14.98 27.01
CA THR A 297 -1.66 15.30 27.35
C THR A 297 -1.20 14.38 28.47
N LEU A 298 -0.07 13.70 28.28
CA LEU A 298 0.57 12.86 29.28
C LEU A 298 1.86 13.53 29.75
N SER A 299 2.10 13.57 31.08
CA SER A 299 3.41 13.91 31.65
C SER A 299 4.20 12.63 31.84
N LEU A 300 5.42 12.60 31.35
CA LEU A 300 6.34 11.47 31.51
C LEU A 300 7.39 11.69 32.61
N ILE A 301 7.46 12.93 33.14
CA ILE A 301 8.35 13.36 34.22
C ILE A 301 7.60 14.30 35.17
#